data_2a0efca97038bdae0041d278dc2c051e
#
_entry.id   2a0efca97038bdae0041d278dc2c051e
#
_cell.length_a   1.000
_cell.length_b   1.000
_cell.length_c   1.000
_cell.angle_alpha   90.00
_cell.angle_beta   90.00
_cell.angle_gamma   90.00
#
_symmetry.space_group_name_H-M   'P 1'
#
loop_
_entity.id
_entity.type
_entity.pdbx_description
1 polymer ?
#
loop_
_entity_poly.entity_id
_entity_poly.type
_entity_poly.pdbx_seq_one_letter_code
_entity_poly.pdbx_strand_id
1 'polypeptide(L)'
;MNCAPKNRAQQAVAAGAVLLMLSVSGCSFTVDQSTTAPYAASDGIVKDLGPVLLRNILIVGRDDESAGRLVGTVFNTSDDPVDLAIRAGGASTSVTIEGQGEFRFEDETEDDATLEGLEDRPGSLIDVVFEVGGEDATFEVPVLDGTLEEYREFVPGGYTPRQSEPAATEEAAEAEGH
;
A
#
# COMPACT_ATOMS: atom_id res chain seq x y z
N MET A 1 -51.84 56.90 17.19
CA MET A 1 -50.60 56.07 17.53
C MET A 1 -50.42 55.05 16.46
N ASN A 2 -49.52 55.38 15.46
CA ASN A 2 -49.29 54.52 14.30
C ASN A 2 -48.09 53.62 14.60
N CYS A 3 -48.34 52.35 14.84
CA CYS A 3 -47.28 51.32 14.87
C CYS A 3 -46.92 50.91 13.44
N ALA A 4 -45.76 51.30 13.00
CA ALA A 4 -45.28 51.11 11.65
C ALA A 4 -45.00 49.64 11.33
N PRO A 5 -45.29 49.18 10.11
CA PRO A 5 -45.01 47.81 9.66
C PRO A 5 -43.57 47.64 9.18
N LYS A 6 -42.60 48.19 9.90
CA LYS A 6 -41.19 48.21 9.49
C LYS A 6 -40.43 46.92 9.81
N ASN A 7 -40.97 46.09 10.69
CA ASN A 7 -40.26 44.92 11.20
C ASN A 7 -40.42 43.62 10.35
N ARG A 8 -41.49 43.55 9.51
CA ARG A 8 -41.73 42.33 8.71
C ARG A 8 -40.75 42.17 7.55
N ALA A 9 -40.38 43.25 6.90
CA ALA A 9 -39.40 43.22 5.81
C ALA A 9 -37.99 42.91 6.33
N GLN A 10 -37.60 43.44 7.47
CA GLN A 10 -36.33 43.16 8.11
C GLN A 10 -36.27 41.72 8.64
N GLN A 11 -37.36 41.16 9.15
CA GLN A 11 -37.44 39.76 9.59
C GLN A 11 -37.39 38.77 8.39
N ALA A 12 -38.00 39.14 7.26
CA ALA A 12 -37.93 38.32 6.05
C ALA A 12 -36.52 38.28 5.44
N VAL A 13 -35.79 39.43 5.47
CA VAL A 13 -34.38 39.47 5.00
C VAL A 13 -33.45 38.70 5.93
N ALA A 14 -33.65 38.78 7.24
CA ALA A 14 -32.86 38.04 8.21
C ALA A 14 -33.09 36.52 8.09
N ALA A 15 -34.35 36.11 7.90
CA ALA A 15 -34.68 34.66 7.69
C ALA A 15 -34.10 34.15 6.37
N GLY A 16 -34.10 34.92 5.29
CA GLY A 16 -33.49 34.57 4.02
C GLY A 16 -31.95 34.42 4.10
N ALA A 17 -31.29 35.28 4.85
CA ALA A 17 -29.84 35.19 5.05
C ALA A 17 -29.42 33.96 5.86
N VAL A 18 -30.19 33.55 6.87
CA VAL A 18 -29.94 32.34 7.66
C VAL A 18 -30.14 31.07 6.82
N LEU A 19 -31.18 31.03 5.97
CA LEU A 19 -31.42 29.94 5.06
C LEU A 19 -30.30 29.78 4.00
N LEU A 20 -29.76 30.89 3.49
CA LEU A 20 -28.63 30.90 2.56
C LEU A 20 -27.33 30.42 3.21
N MET A 21 -27.06 30.71 4.48
CA MET A 21 -25.90 30.23 5.20
C MET A 21 -25.98 28.75 5.52
N LEU A 22 -27.16 28.20 5.75
CA LEU A 22 -27.38 26.75 5.97
C LEU A 22 -27.21 25.90 4.71
N SER A 23 -27.39 26.48 3.52
CA SER A 23 -27.23 25.75 2.26
C SER A 23 -25.77 25.57 1.80
N VAL A 24 -24.80 26.32 2.37
CA VAL A 24 -23.39 26.25 1.98
C VAL A 24 -22.60 25.21 2.82
N SER A 25 -23.13 24.75 3.94
CA SER A 25 -22.43 23.81 4.84
C SER A 25 -22.66 22.31 4.52
N GLY A 26 -23.38 21.99 3.44
CA GLY A 26 -23.85 20.63 3.16
C GLY A 26 -22.85 19.65 2.54
N CYS A 27 -21.70 20.10 2.02
CA CYS A 27 -20.82 19.20 1.27
C CYS A 27 -19.88 18.36 2.15
N SER A 28 -19.62 18.72 3.40
CA SER A 28 -18.72 17.97 4.28
C SER A 28 -19.40 16.86 5.08
N PHE A 29 -20.74 16.81 5.11
CA PHE A 29 -21.47 15.87 5.95
C PHE A 29 -21.84 14.55 5.27
N THR A 30 -21.73 14.47 3.94
CA THR A 30 -22.16 13.31 3.15
C THR A 30 -21.04 12.58 2.42
N VAL A 31 -19.79 13.06 2.50
CA VAL A 31 -18.65 12.44 1.88
C VAL A 31 -17.66 12.05 2.96
N ASP A 32 -17.35 10.76 3.07
CA ASP A 32 -16.26 10.30 3.91
C ASP A 32 -14.98 11.01 3.47
N GLN A 33 -14.36 11.73 4.42
CA GLN A 33 -13.10 12.42 4.13
C GLN A 33 -12.02 11.36 3.94
N SER A 34 -11.35 11.36 2.80
CA SER A 34 -10.23 10.44 2.51
C SER A 34 -9.12 10.48 3.57
N THR A 35 -9.03 11.59 4.34
CA THR A 35 -8.10 11.75 5.46
C THR A 35 -8.48 10.95 6.71
N THR A 36 -9.71 10.42 6.80
CA THR A 36 -10.14 9.54 7.89
C THR A 36 -9.89 8.06 7.60
N ALA A 37 -9.60 7.71 6.34
CA ALA A 37 -9.17 6.36 5.97
C ALA A 37 -7.72 6.17 6.42
N PRO A 38 -7.40 5.06 7.12
CA PRO A 38 -6.01 4.74 7.43
C PRO A 38 -5.23 4.58 6.12
N TYR A 39 -4.30 5.49 5.87
CA TYR A 39 -3.40 5.45 4.73
C TYR A 39 -2.00 5.07 5.22
N ALA A 40 -1.49 3.96 4.74
CA ALA A 40 -0.09 3.61 4.94
C ALA A 40 0.75 4.37 3.91
N ALA A 41 1.56 5.32 4.37
CA ALA A 41 2.52 6.03 3.54
C ALA A 41 3.76 5.15 3.31
N SER A 42 3.57 3.96 2.75
CA SER A 42 4.62 2.99 2.45
C SER A 42 4.27 2.22 1.17
N ASP A 43 5.26 1.68 0.50
CA ASP A 43 5.06 0.93 -0.75
C ASP A 43 4.43 -0.45 -0.49
N GLY A 44 4.59 -0.99 0.71
CA GLY A 44 4.03 -2.27 1.14
C GLY A 44 2.66 -2.16 1.81
N ILE A 45 2.05 -3.32 2.03
CA ILE A 45 0.76 -3.41 2.70
C ILE A 45 0.89 -3.20 4.22
N VAL A 46 -0.20 -2.70 4.82
CA VAL A 46 -0.41 -2.61 6.27
C VAL A 46 -1.69 -3.35 6.60
N LYS A 47 -1.58 -4.47 7.30
CA LYS A 47 -2.70 -5.35 7.65
C LYS A 47 -2.51 -5.92 9.06
N ASP A 48 -3.59 -6.39 9.64
CA ASP A 48 -3.61 -7.05 10.93
C ASP A 48 -4.26 -8.43 10.78
N LEU A 49 -3.67 -9.47 11.39
CA LEU A 49 -4.16 -10.84 11.41
C LEU A 49 -4.02 -11.41 12.82
N GLY A 50 -5.13 -11.50 13.56
CA GLY A 50 -5.11 -11.89 14.96
C GLY A 50 -4.15 -11.01 15.77
N PRO A 51 -3.18 -11.61 16.49
CA PRO A 51 -2.19 -10.85 17.26
C PRO A 51 -1.04 -10.30 16.41
N VAL A 52 -0.97 -10.66 15.12
CA VAL A 52 0.13 -10.25 14.23
C VAL A 52 -0.23 -9.01 13.44
N LEU A 53 0.65 -8.01 13.52
CA LEU A 53 0.54 -6.77 12.75
C LEU A 53 1.57 -6.77 11.62
N LEU A 54 1.11 -6.75 10.37
CA LEU A 54 1.93 -6.67 9.16
C LEU A 54 2.17 -5.20 8.81
N ARG A 55 3.42 -4.78 8.66
CA ARG A 55 3.78 -3.39 8.40
C ARG A 55 4.77 -3.30 7.25
N ASN A 56 4.36 -2.55 6.21
CA ASN A 56 5.16 -2.34 5.00
C ASN A 56 5.58 -3.65 4.32
N ILE A 57 4.71 -4.66 4.29
CA ILE A 57 5.04 -5.94 3.67
C ILE A 57 4.94 -5.81 2.15
N LEU A 58 6.04 -6.09 1.49
CA LEU A 58 6.17 -6.13 0.04
C LEU A 58 7.15 -7.25 -0.36
N ILE A 59 7.24 -7.51 -1.65
CA ILE A 59 8.19 -8.48 -2.22
C ILE A 59 9.08 -7.72 -3.20
N VAL A 60 10.38 -7.94 -3.12
CA VAL A 60 11.36 -7.44 -4.10
C VAL A 60 11.80 -8.60 -4.97
N GLY A 61 11.60 -8.50 -6.28
CA GLY A 61 11.89 -9.55 -7.25
C GLY A 61 12.63 -9.06 -8.48
N ARG A 62 12.90 -9.99 -9.40
CA ARG A 62 13.50 -9.74 -10.72
C ARG A 62 12.61 -10.30 -11.82
N ASP A 63 12.70 -9.70 -13.02
CA ASP A 63 11.93 -10.17 -14.18
C ASP A 63 12.40 -11.53 -14.73
N ASP A 64 13.64 -11.88 -14.47
CA ASP A 64 14.34 -13.04 -15.03
C ASP A 64 14.57 -14.17 -14.03
N GLU A 65 14.10 -14.03 -12.81
CA GLU A 65 14.22 -15.05 -11.76
C GLU A 65 12.87 -15.34 -11.13
N SER A 66 12.65 -16.60 -10.78
CA SER A 66 11.45 -17.05 -10.06
C SER A 66 11.70 -17.04 -8.56
N ALA A 67 12.16 -15.92 -8.04
CA ALA A 67 12.36 -15.69 -6.62
C ALA A 67 11.99 -14.26 -6.24
N GLY A 68 11.45 -14.09 -5.03
CA GLY A 68 11.13 -12.80 -4.46
C GLY A 68 11.51 -12.75 -3.00
N ARG A 69 12.17 -11.69 -2.56
CA ARG A 69 12.51 -11.47 -1.16
C ARG A 69 11.44 -10.65 -0.46
N LEU A 70 10.95 -11.16 0.66
CA LEU A 70 10.07 -10.42 1.56
C LEU A 70 10.84 -9.25 2.21
N VAL A 71 10.16 -8.10 2.31
CA VAL A 71 10.62 -6.89 2.97
C VAL A 71 9.48 -6.38 3.85
N GLY A 72 9.80 -5.81 4.99
CA GLY A 72 8.85 -5.28 5.94
C GLY A 72 9.00 -5.88 7.33
N THR A 73 8.15 -5.43 8.25
CA THR A 73 8.21 -5.83 9.67
C THR A 73 6.88 -6.43 10.10
N VAL A 74 6.96 -7.48 10.89
CA VAL A 74 5.81 -8.08 11.56
C VAL A 74 5.97 -7.96 13.08
N PHE A 75 4.87 -7.64 13.76
CA PHE A 75 4.84 -7.50 15.22
C PHE A 75 3.88 -8.52 15.80
N ASN A 76 4.25 -9.12 16.92
CA ASN A 76 3.38 -9.95 17.72
C ASN A 76 2.93 -9.16 18.96
N THR A 77 1.62 -8.95 19.08
CA THR A 77 1.02 -8.22 20.20
C THR A 77 0.56 -9.12 21.35
N SER A 78 0.72 -10.45 21.21
CA SER A 78 0.45 -11.40 22.29
C SER A 78 1.66 -11.58 23.19
N ASP A 79 1.46 -12.18 24.36
CA ASP A 79 2.54 -12.46 25.32
C ASP A 79 3.34 -13.73 24.96
N ASP A 80 2.76 -14.61 24.14
CA ASP A 80 3.36 -15.88 23.74
C ASP A 80 3.96 -15.76 22.32
N PRO A 81 5.01 -16.54 21.99
CA PRO A 81 5.52 -16.63 20.63
C PRO A 81 4.46 -17.14 19.65
N VAL A 82 4.46 -16.63 18.42
CA VAL A 82 3.57 -17.06 17.35
C VAL A 82 4.36 -17.43 16.10
N ASP A 83 3.92 -18.48 15.40
CA ASP A 83 4.43 -18.86 14.10
C ASP A 83 3.57 -18.23 13.02
N LEU A 84 4.20 -17.47 12.13
CA LEU A 84 3.59 -16.88 10.95
C LEU A 84 4.04 -17.67 9.72
N ALA A 85 3.11 -18.39 9.09
CA ALA A 85 3.35 -19.02 7.80
C ALA A 85 2.92 -18.08 6.67
N ILE A 86 3.73 -18.00 5.61
CA ILE A 86 3.55 -17.12 4.45
C ILE A 86 3.62 -17.96 3.19
N ARG A 87 2.61 -17.89 2.33
CA ARG A 87 2.55 -18.63 1.07
C ARG A 87 2.16 -17.70 -0.08
N ALA A 88 2.92 -17.77 -1.17
CA ALA A 88 2.68 -17.03 -2.40
C ALA A 88 2.90 -17.96 -3.61
N GLY A 89 1.85 -18.22 -4.39
CA GLY A 89 1.94 -19.18 -5.50
C GLY A 89 2.41 -20.56 -5.03
N GLY A 90 3.54 -21.03 -5.55
CA GLY A 90 4.18 -22.29 -5.14
C GLY A 90 5.21 -22.13 -4.02
N ALA A 91 5.52 -20.90 -3.62
CA ALA A 91 6.53 -20.57 -2.62
C ALA A 91 5.94 -20.50 -1.20
N SER A 92 6.74 -20.85 -0.19
CA SER A 92 6.35 -20.71 1.21
C SER A 92 7.55 -20.52 2.12
N THR A 93 7.35 -19.71 3.17
CA THR A 93 8.28 -19.57 4.28
C THR A 93 7.50 -19.47 5.60
N SER A 94 8.20 -19.56 6.72
CA SER A 94 7.60 -19.37 8.04
C SER A 94 8.60 -18.74 9.00
N VAL A 95 8.11 -17.86 9.87
CA VAL A 95 8.93 -17.18 10.88
C VAL A 95 8.25 -17.27 12.24
N THR A 96 9.05 -17.38 13.29
CA THR A 96 8.56 -17.32 14.67
C THR A 96 8.79 -15.91 15.20
N ILE A 97 7.74 -15.29 15.75
CA ILE A 97 7.79 -13.94 16.33
C ILE A 97 7.60 -14.07 17.82
N GLU A 98 8.59 -13.67 18.61
CA GLU A 98 8.53 -13.70 20.07
C GLU A 98 7.34 -12.89 20.62
N GLY A 99 6.86 -13.26 21.81
CA GLY A 99 5.78 -12.52 22.47
C GLY A 99 6.16 -11.06 22.71
N GLN A 100 5.27 -10.12 22.36
CA GLN A 100 5.50 -8.68 22.39
C GLN A 100 6.71 -8.23 21.55
N GLY A 101 7.14 -9.07 20.58
CA GLY A 101 8.33 -8.89 19.74
C GLY A 101 8.02 -8.41 18.34
N GLU A 102 9.09 -8.18 17.60
CA GLU A 102 9.08 -7.87 16.17
C GLU A 102 10.02 -8.82 15.41
N PHE A 103 9.70 -9.04 14.14
CA PHE A 103 10.55 -9.72 13.20
C PHE A 103 10.66 -8.88 11.93
N ARG A 104 11.89 -8.62 11.47
CA ARG A 104 12.20 -7.78 10.32
C ARG A 104 12.79 -8.63 9.22
N PHE A 105 12.11 -8.71 8.08
CA PHE A 105 12.59 -9.47 6.93
C PHE A 105 13.86 -8.90 6.31
N GLU A 106 14.11 -7.61 6.50
CA GLU A 106 15.33 -6.95 6.04
C GLU A 106 16.59 -7.45 6.78
N ASP A 107 16.44 -7.84 8.05
CA ASP A 107 17.54 -8.28 8.90
C ASP A 107 17.88 -9.78 8.71
N GLU A 108 17.03 -10.53 7.99
CA GLU A 108 17.22 -11.95 7.74
C GLU A 108 18.22 -12.23 6.63
N THR A 109 18.73 -13.47 6.64
CA THR A 109 19.55 -13.95 5.53
C THR A 109 18.70 -14.04 4.25
N GLU A 110 19.35 -13.96 3.09
CA GLU A 110 18.66 -14.00 1.80
C GLU A 110 17.78 -15.25 1.68
N ASP A 111 18.25 -16.40 2.15
CA ASP A 111 17.53 -17.68 2.07
C ASP A 111 16.26 -17.69 2.96
N ASP A 112 16.31 -17.10 4.16
CA ASP A 112 15.22 -17.13 5.13
C ASP A 112 14.05 -16.23 4.76
N ALA A 113 14.33 -15.10 4.08
CA ALA A 113 13.33 -14.14 3.64
C ALA A 113 12.89 -14.33 2.18
N THR A 114 13.48 -15.31 1.45
CA THR A 114 13.23 -15.52 0.03
C THR A 114 12.10 -16.52 -0.21
N LEU A 115 11.20 -16.15 -1.12
CA LEU A 115 10.14 -17.01 -1.65
C LEU A 115 10.63 -17.60 -2.98
N GLU A 116 11.06 -18.86 -2.97
CA GLU A 116 11.50 -19.58 -4.16
C GLU A 116 10.31 -20.09 -4.97
N GLY A 117 10.37 -19.94 -6.30
CA GLY A 117 9.29 -20.38 -7.19
C GLY A 117 8.19 -19.33 -7.38
N LEU A 118 8.47 -18.06 -7.10
CA LEU A 118 7.59 -16.97 -7.39
C LEU A 118 7.66 -16.64 -8.88
N GLU A 119 6.58 -16.87 -9.63
CA GLU A 119 6.53 -16.63 -11.09
C GLU A 119 6.09 -15.21 -11.46
N ASP A 120 5.73 -14.42 -10.47
CA ASP A 120 5.17 -13.07 -10.64
C ASP A 120 6.28 -12.03 -10.81
N ARG A 121 6.00 -11.04 -11.65
CA ARG A 121 6.97 -10.02 -12.06
C ARG A 121 6.82 -8.73 -11.25
N PRO A 122 7.90 -7.96 -11.11
CA PRO A 122 7.82 -6.60 -10.58
C PRO A 122 6.76 -5.74 -11.28
N GLY A 123 6.02 -4.97 -10.49
CA GLY A 123 4.88 -4.17 -10.92
C GLY A 123 3.53 -4.89 -10.80
N SER A 124 3.49 -6.16 -10.39
CA SER A 124 2.24 -6.89 -10.08
C SER A 124 1.83 -6.75 -8.63
N LEU A 125 0.55 -7.05 -8.36
CA LEU A 125 0.01 -7.37 -7.05
C LEU A 125 -0.29 -8.86 -7.05
N ILE A 126 0.19 -9.58 -6.05
CA ILE A 126 0.02 -11.04 -5.95
C ILE A 126 -0.70 -11.42 -4.67
N ASP A 127 -1.48 -12.48 -4.75
CA ASP A 127 -2.17 -13.04 -3.58
C ASP A 127 -1.17 -13.77 -2.69
N VAL A 128 -0.99 -13.28 -1.47
CA VAL A 128 -0.18 -13.90 -0.43
C VAL A 128 -1.06 -14.31 0.73
N VAL A 129 -0.97 -15.58 1.10
CA VAL A 129 -1.68 -16.14 2.26
C VAL A 129 -0.78 -16.06 3.48
N PHE A 130 -1.27 -15.39 4.52
CA PHE A 130 -0.66 -15.33 5.84
C PHE A 130 -1.49 -16.20 6.80
N GLU A 131 -0.84 -17.06 7.58
CA GLU A 131 -1.51 -17.93 8.54
C GLU A 131 -0.85 -17.82 9.92
N VAL A 132 -1.66 -17.61 10.94
CA VAL A 132 -1.27 -17.50 12.34
C VAL A 132 -2.26 -18.27 13.21
N GLY A 133 -1.77 -19.25 13.98
CA GLY A 133 -2.62 -19.96 14.94
C GLY A 133 -3.81 -20.71 14.34
N GLY A 134 -3.76 -21.03 13.05
CA GLY A 134 -4.84 -21.69 12.31
C GLY A 134 -5.88 -20.72 11.72
N GLU A 135 -5.69 -19.42 11.86
CA GLU A 135 -6.41 -18.37 11.12
C GLU A 135 -5.58 -17.94 9.93
N ASP A 136 -6.18 -17.88 8.75
CA ASP A 136 -5.52 -17.43 7.53
C ASP A 136 -6.23 -16.24 6.90
N ALA A 137 -5.46 -15.39 6.22
CA ALA A 137 -5.96 -14.30 5.41
C ALA A 137 -5.12 -14.14 4.14
N THR A 138 -5.77 -13.82 3.04
CA THR A 138 -5.13 -13.52 1.77
C THR A 138 -5.11 -12.01 1.55
N PHE A 139 -3.93 -11.48 1.24
CA PHE A 139 -3.76 -10.07 0.89
C PHE A 139 -3.01 -9.95 -0.43
N GLU A 140 -3.39 -8.93 -1.22
CA GLU A 140 -2.65 -8.54 -2.42
C GLU A 140 -1.40 -7.77 -1.99
N VAL A 141 -0.23 -8.35 -2.25
CA VAL A 141 1.08 -7.80 -1.88
C VAL A 141 1.79 -7.31 -3.14
N PRO A 142 2.35 -6.09 -3.15
CA PRO A 142 3.07 -5.57 -4.30
C PRO A 142 4.41 -6.27 -4.47
N VAL A 143 4.76 -6.53 -5.74
CA VAL A 143 6.09 -6.99 -6.17
C VAL A 143 6.81 -5.81 -6.80
N LEU A 144 7.93 -5.41 -6.22
CA LEU A 144 8.78 -4.32 -6.68
C LEU A 144 10.09 -4.85 -7.25
N ASP A 145 10.83 -4.00 -7.96
CA ASP A 145 12.19 -4.27 -8.39
C ASP A 145 13.22 -3.35 -7.70
N GLY A 146 14.49 -3.49 -8.05
CA GLY A 146 15.57 -2.63 -7.58
C GLY A 146 15.71 -1.29 -8.30
N THR A 147 14.68 -0.78 -8.99
CA THR A 147 14.73 0.54 -9.65
C THR A 147 14.94 1.64 -8.61
N LEU A 148 14.25 1.58 -7.49
CA LEU A 148 14.49 2.44 -6.35
C LEU A 148 15.72 1.96 -5.57
N GLU A 149 16.57 2.89 -5.15
CA GLU A 149 17.86 2.60 -4.55
C GLU A 149 17.75 1.79 -3.25
N GLU A 150 16.73 2.07 -2.45
CA GLU A 150 16.41 1.42 -1.18
C GLU A 150 16.08 -0.08 -1.30
N TYR A 151 15.65 -0.54 -2.49
CA TYR A 151 15.30 -1.95 -2.70
C TYR A 151 16.41 -2.78 -3.35
N ARG A 152 17.50 -2.15 -3.82
CA ARG A 152 18.57 -2.83 -4.57
C ARG A 152 19.26 -3.92 -3.81
N GLU A 153 19.45 -3.75 -2.51
CA GLU A 153 20.09 -4.73 -1.65
C GLU A 153 19.25 -5.98 -1.39
N PHE A 154 17.90 -5.85 -1.59
CA PHE A 154 16.95 -6.93 -1.39
C PHE A 154 16.63 -7.71 -2.68
N VAL A 155 17.19 -7.34 -3.81
CA VAL A 155 16.98 -8.06 -5.07
C VAL A 155 17.71 -9.40 -5.02
N PRO A 156 17.00 -10.56 -5.11
CA PRO A 156 17.64 -11.87 -5.12
C PRO A 156 18.69 -11.97 -6.23
N GLY A 157 19.88 -12.49 -5.91
CA GLY A 157 20.99 -12.58 -6.87
C GLY A 157 21.61 -11.24 -7.25
N GLY A 158 21.18 -10.11 -6.66
CA GLY A 158 21.72 -8.78 -6.86
C GLY A 158 21.06 -7.95 -7.99
N TYR A 159 21.07 -6.63 -7.82
CA TYR A 159 20.47 -5.71 -8.77
C TYR A 159 21.31 -5.51 -10.01
N THR A 160 20.71 -5.64 -11.19
CA THR A 160 21.29 -5.26 -12.47
C THR A 160 20.39 -4.20 -13.13
N PRO A 161 20.89 -2.99 -13.42
CA PRO A 161 20.10 -1.95 -14.10
C PRO A 161 19.57 -2.47 -15.43
N ARG A 162 18.26 -2.28 -15.70
CA ARG A 162 17.73 -2.51 -17.03
C ARG A 162 18.45 -1.59 -18.00
N GLN A 163 18.97 -2.15 -19.09
CA GLN A 163 19.40 -1.32 -20.20
C GLN A 163 18.15 -0.67 -20.76
N SER A 164 18.02 0.67 -20.59
CA SER A 164 16.98 1.43 -21.29
C SER A 164 17.18 1.17 -22.78
N GLU A 165 16.19 0.51 -23.44
CA GLU A 165 16.13 0.53 -24.90
C GLU A 165 16.22 2.00 -25.32
N PRO A 166 17.14 2.34 -26.28
CA PRO A 166 17.22 3.70 -26.77
C PRO A 166 15.81 4.04 -27.32
N ALA A 167 15.22 5.12 -26.80
CA ALA A 167 13.96 5.63 -27.32
C ALA A 167 14.08 5.68 -28.85
N ALA A 168 13.17 5.01 -29.56
CA ALA A 168 13.13 5.04 -31.00
C ALA A 168 13.08 6.52 -31.39
N THR A 169 14.20 7.03 -31.90
CA THR A 169 14.29 8.37 -32.41
C THR A 169 13.29 8.43 -33.56
N GLU A 170 12.28 9.29 -33.43
CA GLU A 170 11.38 9.67 -34.52
C GLU A 170 12.23 10.39 -35.64
N GLU A 171 12.90 9.60 -36.41
CA GLU A 171 13.57 10.03 -37.63
C GLU A 171 12.71 9.61 -38.82
N ALA A 172 11.57 10.28 -39.01
CA ALA A 172 10.78 10.17 -40.26
C ALA A 172 9.79 11.35 -40.36
N ALA A 173 10.28 12.57 -40.50
CA ALA A 173 9.44 13.67 -40.99
C ALA A 173 10.24 14.77 -41.68
N GLU A 174 11.17 14.40 -42.60
CA GLU A 174 11.72 15.36 -43.58
C GLU A 174 12.06 14.63 -44.87
N ALA A 175 11.06 14.27 -45.64
CA ALA A 175 11.22 14.00 -47.06
C ALA A 175 9.86 14.04 -47.76
N GLU A 176 9.30 15.22 -47.95
CA GLU A 176 8.47 15.54 -49.12
C GLU A 176 8.28 17.07 -49.20
N GLY A 177 9.20 17.69 -49.83
CA GLY A 177 9.14 19.11 -50.24
C GLY A 177 9.91 19.32 -51.54
N HIS A 178 9.30 18.89 -52.64
CA HIS A 178 9.59 19.45 -53.96
C HIS A 178 8.41 19.22 -54.89
#